data_6fdc35487715e96e06d19a27f740fbea
#
_entry.id   6fdc35487715e96e06d19a27f740fbea
#
_cell.length_a   1.000
_cell.length_b   1.000
_cell.length_c   1.000
_cell.angle_alpha   90.00
_cell.angle_beta   90.00
_cell.angle_gamma   90.00
#
_symmetry.space_group_name_H-M   'P 1'
#
loop_
_entity.id
_entity.type
_entity.pdbx_description
1 polymer ?
#
loop_
_entity_poly.entity_id
_entity_poly.type
_entity_poly.pdbx_seq_one_letter_code
_entity_poly.pdbx_strand_id
1 'polypeptide(L)'
;MRTAGPEGNARLTALTGAALMVLLAVEGITLISLRSMLSWHIFVGLLVVPVVALKLGSTGYKIYRYYTRRSDYVEAGPPHLLLRLLGPVVAVSTVALLTTGIVLIVEKPGNGLTLLLHKASFVVWVGALGAHVLAHLSRLPRALRSDLSGRDEVAGSRARLLLVAGAVVIGAIAAVALLPLSASWVRWIPAEGPKGSERVDHSPAGVAAGAHSAGAASDRQTVAAVRSA
;
A
#
# COMPACT_ATOMS: atom_id res chain seq x y z
N MET A 1 23.66 13.28 29.96
CA MET A 1 23.24 13.36 28.56
C MET A 1 21.97 14.21 28.46
N ARG A 2 22.06 15.43 27.91
CA ARG A 2 20.88 16.25 27.66
C ARG A 2 20.07 15.54 26.57
N THR A 3 18.96 14.96 26.96
CA THR A 3 17.96 14.47 26.00
C THR A 3 17.55 15.66 25.13
N ALA A 4 17.57 15.47 23.82
CA ALA A 4 17.33 16.53 22.83
C ALA A 4 15.88 17.09 22.83
N GLY A 5 15.21 17.14 23.96
CA GLY A 5 13.92 17.79 24.22
C GLY A 5 12.86 17.76 23.10
N PRO A 6 11.94 18.69 23.10
CA PRO A 6 10.89 18.80 22.06
C PRO A 6 11.47 19.00 20.65
N GLU A 7 12.57 19.74 20.53
CA GLU A 7 13.23 20.05 19.27
C GLU A 7 13.86 18.82 18.62
N GLY A 8 14.59 17.99 19.41
CA GLY A 8 15.16 16.74 18.89
C GLY A 8 14.11 15.77 18.42
N ASN A 9 12.96 15.67 19.10
CA ASN A 9 11.84 14.86 18.66
C ASN A 9 11.16 15.44 17.39
N ALA A 10 11.06 16.77 17.30
CA ALA A 10 10.54 17.42 16.09
C ALA A 10 11.40 17.12 14.86
N ARG A 11 12.74 17.20 15.02
CA ARG A 11 13.68 16.84 13.93
C ARG A 11 13.64 15.36 13.56
N LEU A 12 13.52 14.44 14.52
CA LEU A 12 13.31 13.02 14.22
C LEU A 12 12.01 12.82 13.43
N THR A 13 10.94 13.47 13.86
CA THR A 13 9.63 13.41 13.19
C THR A 13 9.69 14.00 11.77
N ALA A 14 10.46 15.06 11.54
CA ALA A 14 10.68 15.63 10.22
C ALA A 14 11.50 14.70 9.32
N LEU A 15 12.59 14.15 9.82
CA LEU A 15 13.47 13.23 9.09
C LEU A 15 12.75 11.94 8.69
N THR A 16 11.99 11.33 9.60
CA THR A 16 11.14 10.16 9.28
C THR A 16 10.04 10.53 8.27
N GLY A 17 9.49 11.74 8.35
CA GLY A 17 8.53 12.25 7.38
C GLY A 17 9.12 12.38 5.98
N ALA A 18 10.33 12.91 5.85
CA ALA A 18 11.05 13.02 4.57
C ALA A 18 11.35 11.63 3.98
N ALA A 19 11.86 10.69 4.80
CA ALA A 19 12.09 9.32 4.37
C ALA A 19 10.80 8.64 3.88
N LEU A 20 9.69 8.82 4.62
CA LEU A 20 8.38 8.29 4.21
C LEU A 20 7.90 8.92 2.90
N MET A 21 8.08 10.22 2.67
CA MET A 21 7.67 10.85 1.40
C MET A 21 8.37 10.19 0.20
N VAL A 22 9.68 9.90 0.32
CA VAL A 22 10.43 9.20 -0.73
C VAL A 22 9.91 7.78 -0.92
N LEU A 23 9.77 7.02 0.16
CA LEU A 23 9.29 5.62 0.10
C LEU A 23 7.86 5.52 -0.44
N LEU A 24 6.98 6.42 -0.03
CA LEU A 24 5.59 6.46 -0.51
C LEU A 24 5.48 6.95 -1.96
N ALA A 25 6.40 7.80 -2.42
CA ALA A 25 6.48 8.13 -3.85
C ALA A 25 6.86 6.90 -4.68
N VAL A 26 7.84 6.12 -4.23
CA VAL A 26 8.21 4.83 -4.87
C VAL A 26 7.02 3.86 -4.83
N GLU A 27 6.35 3.75 -3.69
CA GLU A 27 5.15 2.91 -3.53
C GLU A 27 4.04 3.34 -4.49
N GLY A 28 3.81 4.65 -4.63
CA GLY A 28 2.85 5.21 -5.58
C GLY A 28 3.15 4.84 -7.04
N ILE A 29 4.44 4.77 -7.42
CA ILE A 29 4.85 4.32 -8.75
C ILE A 29 4.45 2.86 -8.98
N THR A 30 4.57 1.99 -7.97
CA THR A 30 4.18 0.58 -8.09
C THR A 30 2.69 0.39 -8.37
N LEU A 31 1.86 1.35 -7.95
CA LEU A 31 0.40 1.30 -8.19
C LEU A 31 0.02 1.59 -9.64
N ILE A 32 0.86 2.27 -10.43
CA ILE A 32 0.58 2.59 -11.84
C ILE A 32 0.46 1.29 -12.66
N SER A 33 1.27 0.28 -12.33
CA SER A 33 1.26 -1.03 -12.98
C SER A 33 1.28 -2.15 -11.94
N LEU A 34 0.30 -2.15 -11.04
CA LEU A 34 0.27 -3.05 -9.89
C LEU A 34 0.45 -4.53 -10.27
N ARG A 35 -0.13 -4.96 -11.41
CA ARG A 35 -0.02 -6.35 -11.88
C ARG A 35 1.42 -6.79 -12.14
N SER A 36 2.18 -5.99 -12.84
CA SER A 36 3.60 -6.28 -13.15
C SER A 36 4.53 -5.94 -11.99
N MET A 37 4.13 -5.04 -11.10
CA MET A 37 4.95 -4.54 -9.99
C MET A 37 4.49 -5.02 -8.62
N LEU A 38 3.64 -6.08 -8.54
CA LEU A 38 3.10 -6.55 -7.28
C LEU A 38 4.18 -6.93 -6.27
N SER A 39 5.24 -7.61 -6.71
CA SER A 39 6.37 -7.96 -5.83
C SER A 39 7.07 -6.71 -5.28
N TRP A 40 7.22 -5.67 -6.10
CA TRP A 40 7.79 -4.39 -5.66
C TRP A 40 6.86 -3.65 -4.72
N HIS A 41 5.54 -3.65 -4.97
CA HIS A 41 4.53 -3.10 -4.08
C HIS A 41 4.60 -3.76 -2.69
N ILE A 42 4.65 -5.08 -2.63
CA ILE A 42 4.77 -5.81 -1.38
C ILE A 42 6.10 -5.53 -0.69
N PHE A 43 7.20 -5.50 -1.44
CA PHE A 43 8.54 -5.22 -0.90
C PHE A 43 8.62 -3.83 -0.28
N VAL A 44 8.21 -2.79 -1.03
CA VAL A 44 8.25 -1.39 -0.54
C VAL A 44 7.25 -1.19 0.59
N GLY A 45 6.05 -1.78 0.50
CA GLY A 45 5.06 -1.75 1.56
C GLY A 45 5.60 -2.30 2.89
N LEU A 46 6.29 -3.44 2.88
CA LEU A 46 6.94 -4.01 4.06
C LEU A 46 8.11 -3.14 4.57
N LEU A 47 8.88 -2.57 3.67
CA LEU A 47 9.97 -1.66 4.00
C LEU A 47 9.48 -0.40 4.73
N VAL A 48 8.31 0.09 4.36
CA VAL A 48 7.68 1.27 4.97
C VAL A 48 7.27 1.03 6.41
N VAL A 49 6.92 -0.21 6.81
CA VAL A 49 6.35 -0.52 8.14
C VAL A 49 7.19 0.00 9.32
N PRO A 50 8.50 -0.30 9.45
CA PRO A 50 9.29 0.18 10.58
C PRO A 50 9.48 1.69 10.58
N VAL A 51 9.55 2.32 9.40
CA VAL A 51 9.69 3.78 9.29
C VAL A 51 8.40 4.47 9.73
N VAL A 52 7.23 3.92 9.39
CA VAL A 52 5.93 4.36 9.91
C VAL A 52 5.84 4.16 11.42
N ALA A 53 6.26 3.01 11.94
CA ALA A 53 6.28 2.76 13.38
C ALA A 53 7.13 3.79 14.12
N LEU A 54 8.31 4.13 13.60
CA LEU A 54 9.16 5.18 14.14
C LEU A 54 8.48 6.57 14.09
N LYS A 55 7.81 6.90 12.99
CA LYS A 55 7.04 8.14 12.83
C LYS A 55 5.89 8.23 13.81
N LEU A 56 5.08 7.19 13.90
CA LEU A 56 3.94 7.13 14.83
C LEU A 56 4.43 7.18 16.28
N GLY A 57 5.51 6.47 16.62
CA GLY A 57 6.13 6.48 17.93
C GLY A 57 6.63 7.88 18.34
N SER A 58 7.36 8.56 17.44
CA SER A 58 7.87 9.92 17.72
C SER A 58 6.74 10.94 17.86
N THR A 59 5.70 10.82 17.05
CA THR A 59 4.50 11.68 17.12
C THR A 59 3.67 11.37 18.36
N GLY A 60 3.44 10.10 18.65
CA GLY A 60 2.73 9.64 19.85
C GLY A 60 3.43 10.05 21.12
N TYR A 61 4.78 9.96 21.17
CA TYR A 61 5.58 10.45 22.30
C TYR A 61 5.36 11.95 22.52
N LYS A 62 5.36 12.77 21.45
CA LYS A 62 5.05 14.20 21.54
C LYS A 62 3.67 14.45 22.13
N ILE A 63 2.66 13.73 21.65
CA ILE A 63 1.28 13.84 22.14
C ILE A 63 1.20 13.44 23.61
N TYR A 64 1.77 12.30 23.98
CA TYR A 64 1.81 11.83 25.36
C TYR A 64 2.45 12.85 26.31
N ARG A 65 3.61 13.43 25.92
CA ARG A 65 4.32 14.45 26.73
C ARG A 65 3.52 15.74 26.87
N TYR A 66 2.78 16.15 25.84
CA TYR A 66 1.90 17.29 25.89
C TYR A 66 0.75 17.08 26.90
N TYR A 67 0.05 15.93 26.83
CA TYR A 67 -1.05 15.65 27.75
C TYR A 67 -0.60 15.36 29.19
N THR A 68 0.63 14.89 29.40
CA THR A 68 1.24 14.74 30.75
C THR A 68 1.81 16.05 31.30
N ARG A 69 1.46 17.18 30.67
CA ARG A 69 1.81 18.55 31.12
C ARG A 69 3.29 18.78 31.36
N ARG A 70 4.17 18.22 30.54
CA ARG A 70 5.59 18.57 30.58
C ARG A 70 5.75 19.99 30.03
N SER A 71 6.33 20.90 30.85
CA SER A 71 6.48 22.34 30.54
C SER A 71 7.02 22.59 29.15
N ASP A 72 8.11 21.92 28.78
CA ASP A 72 8.81 22.08 27.49
C ASP A 72 7.93 21.76 26.28
N TYR A 73 6.93 20.85 26.42
CA TYR A 73 6.00 20.46 25.35
C TYR A 73 4.72 21.29 25.34
N VAL A 74 4.30 21.80 26.49
CA VAL A 74 3.12 22.66 26.62
C VAL A 74 3.41 24.06 26.07
N GLU A 75 4.59 24.60 26.33
CA GLU A 75 5.04 25.91 25.82
C GLU A 75 5.11 25.95 24.28
N ALA A 76 5.42 24.81 23.63
CA ALA A 76 5.41 24.69 22.17
C ALA A 76 4.00 24.85 21.54
N GLY A 77 2.96 24.88 22.36
CA GLY A 77 1.56 25.11 21.96
C GLY A 77 0.89 23.88 21.28
N PRO A 78 -0.43 23.88 21.21
CA PRO A 78 -1.16 22.82 20.55
C PRO A 78 -1.03 22.93 19.01
N PRO A 79 -1.07 21.80 18.28
CA PRO A 79 -1.15 21.84 16.84
C PRO A 79 -2.45 22.51 16.37
N HIS A 80 -2.44 23.09 15.17
CA HIS A 80 -3.64 23.70 14.58
C HIS A 80 -4.80 22.68 14.52
N LEU A 81 -6.03 23.18 14.70
CA LEU A 81 -7.22 22.34 14.81
C LEU A 81 -7.36 21.34 13.66
N LEU A 82 -7.13 21.77 12.42
CA LEU A 82 -7.17 20.92 11.24
C LEU A 82 -6.18 19.74 11.34
N LEU A 83 -4.94 19.99 11.75
CA LEU A 83 -3.93 18.95 11.93
C LEU A 83 -4.22 18.03 13.12
N ARG A 84 -4.90 18.55 14.13
CA ARG A 84 -5.35 17.79 15.30
C ARG A 84 -6.43 16.78 14.94
N LEU A 85 -7.29 17.11 13.96
CA LEU A 85 -8.30 16.20 13.44
C LEU A 85 -7.73 15.22 12.42
N LEU A 86 -6.94 15.72 11.46
CA LEU A 86 -6.37 14.90 10.39
C LEU A 86 -5.32 13.91 10.89
N GLY A 87 -4.54 14.27 11.92
CA GLY A 87 -3.48 13.41 12.46
C GLY A 87 -3.98 12.01 12.86
N PRO A 88 -4.99 11.89 13.72
CA PRO A 88 -5.58 10.59 14.07
C PRO A 88 -6.13 9.82 12.87
N VAL A 89 -6.79 10.49 11.93
CA VAL A 89 -7.34 9.84 10.72
C VAL A 89 -6.22 9.24 9.87
N VAL A 90 -5.15 10.00 9.62
CA VAL A 90 -3.97 9.50 8.90
C VAL A 90 -3.34 8.36 9.67
N ALA A 91 -3.17 8.46 10.99
CA ALA A 91 -2.57 7.42 11.79
C ALA A 91 -3.38 6.11 11.77
N VAL A 92 -4.69 6.19 12.00
CA VAL A 92 -5.57 5.01 12.03
C VAL A 92 -5.66 4.37 10.64
N SER A 93 -5.86 5.17 9.58
CA SER A 93 -5.92 4.64 8.22
C SER A 93 -4.58 4.04 7.76
N THR A 94 -3.44 4.60 8.20
CA THR A 94 -2.11 4.02 7.95
C THR A 94 -1.98 2.65 8.62
N VAL A 95 -2.36 2.54 9.89
CA VAL A 95 -2.31 1.25 10.62
C VAL A 95 -3.23 0.24 9.96
N ALA A 96 -4.46 0.61 9.61
CA ALA A 96 -5.40 -0.27 8.93
C ALA A 96 -4.86 -0.74 7.56
N LEU A 97 -4.30 0.18 6.77
CA LEU A 97 -3.72 -0.12 5.46
C LEU A 97 -2.54 -1.10 5.57
N LEU A 98 -1.60 -0.84 6.46
CA LEU A 98 -0.43 -1.69 6.65
C LEU A 98 -0.82 -3.05 7.24
N THR A 99 -1.71 -3.09 8.21
CA THR A 99 -2.17 -4.35 8.83
C THR A 99 -2.88 -5.22 7.79
N THR A 100 -3.82 -4.67 7.03
CA THR A 100 -4.51 -5.42 5.98
C THR A 100 -3.56 -5.87 4.87
N GLY A 101 -2.56 -5.06 4.52
CA GLY A 101 -1.50 -5.43 3.57
C GLY A 101 -0.67 -6.62 4.07
N ILE A 102 -0.26 -6.61 5.34
CA ILE A 102 0.49 -7.73 5.95
C ILE A 102 -0.37 -9.00 6.01
N VAL A 103 -1.65 -8.88 6.39
CA VAL A 103 -2.58 -10.02 6.41
C VAL A 103 -2.72 -10.63 5.03
N LEU A 104 -2.85 -9.81 3.97
CA LEU A 104 -2.92 -10.29 2.59
C LEU A 104 -1.69 -11.09 2.16
N ILE A 105 -0.49 -10.78 2.68
CA ILE A 105 0.72 -11.56 2.34
C ILE A 105 0.61 -13.01 2.81
N VAL A 106 -0.05 -13.24 3.96
CA VAL A 106 -0.19 -14.56 4.59
C VAL A 106 -1.42 -15.30 4.07
N GLU A 107 -2.46 -14.57 3.70
CA GLU A 107 -3.71 -15.15 3.17
C GLU A 107 -3.52 -15.65 1.74
N LYS A 108 -4.31 -16.69 1.40
CA LYS A 108 -4.40 -17.15 0.02
C LYS A 108 -5.28 -16.19 -0.80
N PRO A 109 -5.00 -16.03 -2.12
CA PRO A 109 -5.89 -15.30 -3.01
C PRO A 109 -7.33 -15.86 -2.94
N GLY A 110 -8.31 -14.96 -2.92
CA GLY A 110 -9.74 -15.33 -2.83
C GLY A 110 -10.46 -14.78 -1.61
N ASN A 111 -9.75 -14.31 -0.58
CA ASN A 111 -10.38 -13.59 0.54
C ASN A 111 -10.75 -12.16 0.11
N GLY A 112 -11.99 -12.00 -0.41
CA GLY A 112 -12.46 -10.71 -0.90
C GLY A 112 -12.59 -9.64 0.17
N LEU A 113 -12.84 -10.01 1.45
CA LEU A 113 -13.04 -9.04 2.52
C LEU A 113 -11.74 -8.31 2.87
N THR A 114 -10.65 -9.02 3.11
CA THR A 114 -9.35 -8.38 3.45
C THR A 114 -8.87 -7.49 2.31
N LEU A 115 -9.02 -7.95 1.07
CA LEU A 115 -8.68 -7.14 -0.10
C LEU A 115 -9.56 -5.89 -0.22
N LEU A 116 -10.87 -6.00 0.06
CA LEU A 116 -11.78 -4.86 0.10
C LEU A 116 -11.38 -3.86 1.17
N LEU A 117 -11.08 -4.34 2.38
CA LEU A 117 -10.64 -3.49 3.50
C LEU A 117 -9.32 -2.79 3.17
N HIS A 118 -8.37 -3.48 2.55
CA HIS A 118 -7.11 -2.88 2.11
C HIS A 118 -7.33 -1.75 1.11
N LYS A 119 -8.15 -1.97 0.08
CA LYS A 119 -8.51 -0.96 -0.93
C LYS A 119 -9.27 0.21 -0.31
N ALA A 120 -10.24 -0.05 0.56
CA ALA A 120 -11.01 0.99 1.24
C ALA A 120 -10.12 1.85 2.16
N SER A 121 -9.25 1.20 2.96
CA SER A 121 -8.27 1.89 3.79
C SER A 121 -7.33 2.75 2.96
N PHE A 122 -6.91 2.29 1.78
CA PHE A 122 -6.08 3.04 0.86
C PHE A 122 -6.77 4.32 0.38
N VAL A 123 -8.03 4.25 -0.04
CA VAL A 123 -8.80 5.43 -0.50
C VAL A 123 -8.92 6.47 0.61
N VAL A 124 -9.29 6.05 1.82
CA VAL A 124 -9.38 6.95 2.99
C VAL A 124 -8.00 7.54 3.30
N TRP A 125 -6.96 6.71 3.30
CA TRP A 125 -5.60 7.12 3.60
C TRP A 125 -5.06 8.13 2.60
N VAL A 126 -5.23 7.92 1.29
CA VAL A 126 -4.78 8.86 0.25
C VAL A 126 -5.44 10.22 0.41
N GLY A 127 -6.76 10.25 0.64
CA GLY A 127 -7.49 11.49 0.87
C GLY A 127 -7.00 12.23 2.13
N ALA A 128 -6.89 11.51 3.24
CA ALA A 128 -6.43 12.08 4.51
C ALA A 128 -4.97 12.52 4.46
N LEU A 129 -4.08 11.70 3.88
CA LEU A 129 -2.66 12.04 3.71
C LEU A 129 -2.47 13.23 2.77
N GLY A 130 -3.18 13.25 1.64
CA GLY A 130 -3.14 14.37 0.70
C GLY A 130 -3.53 15.68 1.36
N ALA A 131 -4.63 15.71 2.10
CA ALA A 131 -5.06 16.89 2.87
C ALA A 131 -4.02 17.26 3.95
N HIS A 132 -3.44 16.26 4.64
CA HIS A 132 -2.42 16.47 5.65
C HIS A 132 -1.15 17.09 5.06
N VAL A 133 -0.65 16.55 3.94
CA VAL A 133 0.54 17.07 3.25
C VAL A 133 0.29 18.49 2.74
N LEU A 134 -0.86 18.76 2.11
CA LEU A 134 -1.21 20.09 1.63
C LEU A 134 -1.26 21.12 2.78
N ALA A 135 -1.80 20.73 3.94
CA ALA A 135 -1.82 21.59 5.13
C ALA A 135 -0.42 21.91 5.67
N HIS A 136 0.57 21.05 5.40
CA HIS A 136 1.97 21.24 5.81
C HIS A 136 2.83 21.89 4.73
N LEU A 137 2.43 21.86 3.46
CA LEU A 137 3.26 22.29 2.33
C LEU A 137 3.70 23.75 2.44
N SER A 138 2.85 24.64 2.97
CA SER A 138 3.18 26.04 3.21
C SER A 138 4.27 26.28 4.25
N ARG A 139 4.55 25.29 5.11
CA ARG A 139 5.55 25.36 6.19
C ARG A 139 6.87 24.66 5.84
N LEU A 140 6.84 23.77 4.85
CA LEU A 140 8.00 22.95 4.43
C LEU A 140 9.20 23.80 4.00
N PRO A 141 9.06 24.90 3.21
CA PRO A 141 10.21 25.70 2.78
C PRO A 141 10.96 26.37 3.93
N ARG A 142 10.24 26.76 4.98
CA ARG A 142 10.87 27.40 6.16
C ARG A 142 11.66 26.40 6.99
N ALA A 143 11.10 25.19 7.20
CA ALA A 143 11.77 24.12 7.94
C ALA A 143 13.03 23.62 7.21
N LEU A 144 12.95 23.44 5.88
CA LEU A 144 14.10 23.04 5.08
C LEU A 144 15.21 24.09 5.06
N ARG A 145 14.86 25.37 4.95
CA ARG A 145 15.86 26.45 4.98
C ARG A 145 16.60 26.55 6.32
N SER A 146 15.91 26.34 7.44
CA SER A 146 16.54 26.38 8.75
C SER A 146 17.49 25.19 8.98
N ASP A 147 17.15 24.00 8.49
CA ASP A 147 17.98 22.79 8.63
C ASP A 147 19.17 22.77 7.66
N LEU A 148 19.02 23.32 6.45
CA LEU A 148 20.11 23.42 5.46
C LEU A 148 21.11 24.55 5.79
N SER A 149 20.71 25.57 6.56
CA SER A 149 21.58 26.68 6.92
C SER A 149 22.62 26.35 8.02
N GLY A 150 22.57 25.13 8.60
CA GLY A 150 23.60 24.60 9.51
C GLY A 150 23.85 25.41 10.79
N ARG A 151 22.95 26.39 11.11
CA ARG A 151 23.19 27.35 12.20
C ARG A 151 22.89 26.83 13.58
N ASP A 152 22.15 25.75 13.73
CA ASP A 152 21.80 25.17 15.03
C ASP A 152 22.11 23.67 15.07
N GLU A 153 23.28 23.32 15.61
CA GLU A 153 23.62 21.93 15.91
C GLU A 153 22.82 21.44 17.13
N VAL A 154 21.60 20.92 16.88
CA VAL A 154 20.88 20.19 17.92
C VAL A 154 21.57 18.85 18.16
N ALA A 155 22.09 18.68 19.41
CA ALA A 155 22.76 17.47 19.82
C ALA A 155 21.99 16.20 19.44
N GLY A 156 22.70 15.17 18.96
CA GLY A 156 22.10 13.86 18.62
C GLY A 156 21.67 13.69 17.15
N SER A 157 22.15 14.50 16.21
CA SER A 157 21.86 14.36 14.78
C SER A 157 22.24 12.98 14.24
N ARG A 158 23.41 12.45 14.61
CA ARG A 158 23.87 11.10 14.24
C ARG A 158 22.93 10.00 14.75
N ALA A 159 22.47 10.10 16.01
CA ALA A 159 21.56 9.12 16.58
C ALA A 159 20.21 9.10 15.85
N ARG A 160 19.67 10.27 15.47
CA ARG A 160 18.41 10.35 14.69
C ARG A 160 18.57 9.75 13.30
N LEU A 161 19.69 10.03 12.62
CA LEU A 161 19.98 9.45 11.32
C LEU A 161 20.13 7.93 11.42
N LEU A 162 20.83 7.43 12.42
CA LEU A 162 20.98 5.99 12.68
C LEU A 162 19.64 5.31 12.98
N LEU A 163 18.73 5.96 13.70
CA LEU A 163 17.39 5.44 13.96
C LEU A 163 16.58 5.29 12.66
N VAL A 164 16.61 6.30 11.80
CA VAL A 164 15.90 6.24 10.51
C VAL A 164 16.55 5.23 9.57
N ALA A 165 17.86 5.23 9.45
CA ALA A 165 18.60 4.25 8.65
C ALA A 165 18.37 2.82 9.17
N GLY A 166 18.39 2.62 10.48
CA GLY A 166 18.10 1.34 11.13
C GLY A 166 16.66 0.87 10.83
N ALA A 167 15.67 1.77 10.88
CA ALA A 167 14.30 1.44 10.53
C ALA A 167 14.18 1.00 9.06
N VAL A 168 14.87 1.68 8.13
CA VAL A 168 14.90 1.30 6.71
C VAL A 168 15.57 -0.07 6.53
N VAL A 169 16.70 -0.32 7.20
CA VAL A 169 17.41 -1.60 7.13
C VAL A 169 16.54 -2.74 7.68
N ILE A 170 15.91 -2.54 8.83
CA ILE A 170 14.98 -3.52 9.42
C ILE A 170 13.83 -3.79 8.45
N GLY A 171 13.27 -2.76 7.83
CA GLY A 171 12.23 -2.90 6.83
C GLY A 171 12.68 -3.69 5.60
N ALA A 172 13.88 -3.43 5.11
CA ALA A 172 14.45 -4.16 3.98
C ALA A 172 14.68 -5.64 4.32
N ILE A 173 15.21 -5.94 5.51
CA ILE A 173 15.37 -7.32 5.98
C ILE A 173 14.01 -8.02 6.09
N ALA A 174 13.03 -7.37 6.71
CA ALA A 174 11.68 -7.93 6.82
C ALA A 174 11.03 -8.16 5.44
N ALA A 175 11.20 -7.22 4.51
CA ALA A 175 10.70 -7.33 3.15
C ALA A 175 11.32 -8.54 2.42
N VAL A 176 12.64 -8.70 2.48
CA VAL A 176 13.33 -9.86 1.87
C VAL A 176 12.86 -11.18 2.50
N ALA A 177 12.72 -11.21 3.83
CA ALA A 177 12.32 -12.43 4.55
C ALA A 177 10.87 -12.84 4.28
N LEU A 178 9.96 -11.87 4.13
CA LEU A 178 8.51 -12.12 3.99
C LEU A 178 8.05 -12.17 2.53
N LEU A 179 8.82 -11.64 1.59
CA LEU A 179 8.45 -11.63 0.16
C LEU A 179 8.09 -13.02 -0.40
N PRO A 180 8.77 -14.13 -0.05
CA PRO A 180 8.41 -15.45 -0.53
C PRO A 180 6.98 -15.90 -0.17
N LEU A 181 6.43 -15.41 0.94
CA LEU A 181 5.04 -15.70 1.36
C LEU A 181 4.01 -15.16 0.39
N SER A 182 4.35 -14.11 -0.36
CA SER A 182 3.46 -13.50 -1.36
C SER A 182 3.42 -14.25 -2.70
N ALA A 183 4.19 -15.31 -2.88
CA ALA A 183 4.31 -16.03 -4.16
C ALA A 183 2.96 -16.57 -4.70
N SER A 184 2.01 -16.88 -3.83
CA SER A 184 0.66 -17.28 -4.22
C SER A 184 -0.10 -16.15 -4.92
N TRP A 185 0.04 -14.92 -4.45
CA TRP A 185 -0.58 -13.73 -5.03
C TRP A 185 0.05 -13.36 -6.37
N VAL A 186 1.38 -13.41 -6.47
CA VAL A 186 2.10 -13.11 -7.71
C VAL A 186 1.70 -14.09 -8.82
N ARG A 187 1.50 -15.39 -8.49
CA ARG A 187 1.04 -16.39 -9.46
C ARG A 187 -0.45 -16.30 -9.78
N TRP A 188 -1.24 -15.78 -8.85
CA TRP A 188 -2.70 -15.69 -9.02
C TRP A 188 -3.12 -14.55 -9.96
N ILE A 189 -2.34 -13.47 -10.05
CA ILE A 189 -2.58 -12.39 -10.99
C ILE A 189 -1.93 -12.76 -12.33
N PRO A 190 -2.69 -13.16 -13.36
CA PRO A 190 -2.11 -13.50 -14.66
C PRO A 190 -1.37 -12.29 -15.22
N ALA A 191 -0.18 -12.49 -15.75
CA ALA A 191 0.42 -11.51 -16.63
C ALA A 191 -0.59 -11.22 -17.75
N GLU A 192 -0.82 -9.93 -18.07
CA GLU A 192 -1.61 -9.61 -19.26
C GLU A 192 -0.86 -10.20 -20.46
N GLY A 193 -1.34 -11.34 -20.94
CA GLY A 193 -0.99 -11.80 -22.27
C GLY A 193 -1.40 -10.72 -23.26
N PRO A 194 -0.76 -10.62 -24.44
CA PRO A 194 -1.21 -9.74 -25.51
C PRO A 194 -2.72 -10.00 -25.66
N LYS A 195 -3.53 -8.93 -25.58
CA LYS A 195 -4.98 -9.00 -25.81
C LYS A 195 -5.16 -9.81 -27.06
N GLY A 196 -5.65 -11.05 -26.88
CA GLY A 196 -5.73 -11.99 -27.97
C GLY A 196 -6.42 -11.30 -29.12
N SER A 197 -5.76 -11.28 -30.26
CA SER A 197 -6.45 -11.21 -31.51
C SER A 197 -7.57 -12.24 -31.39
N GLU A 198 -8.77 -11.77 -31.23
CA GLU A 198 -9.99 -12.52 -31.46
C GLU A 198 -9.77 -13.17 -32.81
N ARG A 199 -9.40 -14.42 -32.76
CA ARG A 199 -9.27 -15.22 -33.96
C ARG A 199 -10.70 -15.35 -34.48
N VAL A 200 -11.10 -14.39 -35.32
CA VAL A 200 -12.29 -14.52 -36.15
C VAL A 200 -12.03 -15.77 -36.96
N ASP A 201 -12.62 -16.85 -36.54
CA ASP A 201 -12.63 -18.10 -37.25
C ASP A 201 -13.51 -17.87 -38.51
N HIS A 202 -12.88 -17.34 -39.52
CA HIS A 202 -13.43 -17.37 -40.89
C HIS A 202 -13.26 -18.81 -41.39
N SER A 203 -14.08 -19.71 -40.86
CA SER A 203 -14.32 -20.97 -41.49
C SER A 203 -15.07 -20.68 -42.81
N PRO A 204 -14.48 -20.90 -43.96
CA PRO A 204 -15.22 -20.85 -45.21
C PRO A 204 -16.02 -22.14 -45.34
N ALA A 205 -17.18 -22.20 -44.67
CA ALA A 205 -18.11 -23.28 -44.85
C ALA A 205 -18.95 -23.00 -46.11
N GLY A 206 -18.59 -23.70 -47.16
CA GLY A 206 -19.55 -24.33 -48.02
C GLY A 206 -20.30 -23.47 -49.06
N VAL A 207 -19.60 -23.23 -50.15
CA VAL A 207 -20.30 -23.19 -51.46
C VAL A 207 -19.98 -24.49 -52.16
N ALA A 208 -20.93 -25.43 -52.12
CA ALA A 208 -21.03 -26.50 -53.11
C ALA A 208 -22.49 -26.94 -53.19
N ALA A 209 -23.15 -26.43 -54.23
CA ALA A 209 -23.84 -27.18 -55.24
C ALA A 209 -24.89 -28.19 -54.79
N GLY A 210 -26.10 -27.85 -55.13
CA GLY A 210 -27.21 -28.78 -55.21
C GLY A 210 -27.04 -29.79 -56.32
N ALA A 211 -27.69 -30.93 -56.20
CA ALA A 211 -28.46 -31.64 -57.24
C ALA A 211 -28.93 -32.96 -56.67
N HIS A 212 -30.27 -33.15 -56.86
CA HIS A 212 -30.99 -34.42 -57.16
C HIS A 212 -30.71 -35.62 -56.19
N SER A 213 -31.73 -36.27 -55.66
CA SER A 213 -32.89 -36.88 -56.27
C SER A 213 -33.73 -37.54 -55.18
N ALA A 214 -35.02 -37.63 -55.54
CA ALA A 214 -36.10 -38.39 -54.99
C ALA A 214 -35.81 -39.83 -54.57
N GLY A 215 -36.58 -40.32 -53.62
CA GLY A 215 -36.84 -41.76 -53.57
C GLY A 215 -37.17 -42.32 -52.19
N ALA A 216 -38.47 -42.49 -51.96
CA ALA A 216 -39.09 -43.64 -51.32
C ALA A 216 -38.70 -44.06 -49.89
N ALA A 217 -39.57 -43.83 -48.97
CA ALA A 217 -40.58 -44.79 -48.49
C ALA A 217 -40.13 -45.84 -47.48
N SER A 218 -40.91 -45.88 -46.43
CA SER A 218 -41.32 -47.10 -45.71
C SER A 218 -40.46 -47.47 -44.47
N ASP A 219 -40.96 -47.23 -43.36
CA ASP A 219 -41.89 -48.06 -42.57
C ASP A 219 -41.23 -48.90 -41.49
N ARG A 220 -41.94 -48.95 -40.42
CA ARG A 220 -41.90 -49.88 -39.25
C ARG A 220 -41.05 -49.47 -38.06
N GLN A 221 -41.76 -48.93 -37.05
CA GLN A 221 -42.45 -49.68 -35.98
C GLN A 221 -41.46 -50.64 -35.27
N THR A 222 -41.29 -50.60 -34.09
CA THR A 222 -42.02 -50.92 -32.88
C THR A 222 -41.08 -51.26 -31.74
N VAL A 223 -41.42 -50.78 -30.57
CA VAL A 223 -41.66 -51.54 -29.33
C VAL A 223 -40.53 -51.80 -28.35
N ALA A 224 -40.78 -51.30 -27.18
CA ALA A 224 -40.68 -51.85 -25.83
C ALA A 224 -39.30 -51.88 -25.20
N ALA A 225 -39.18 -51.15 -24.17
CA ALA A 225 -39.62 -51.34 -22.79
C ALA A 225 -38.78 -52.26 -21.95
N VAL A 226 -38.40 -51.73 -20.81
CA VAL A 226 -38.48 -52.38 -19.50
C VAL A 226 -37.23 -53.03 -18.89
N ARG A 227 -36.99 -52.53 -17.70
CA ARG A 227 -36.40 -53.07 -16.45
C ARG A 227 -34.90 -52.95 -16.26
N SER A 228 -34.58 -52.18 -15.31
CA SER A 228 -34.39 -52.43 -13.85
C SER A 228 -33.19 -53.27 -13.52
N ALA A 229 -32.23 -52.64 -12.89
CA ALA A 229 -31.72 -53.00 -11.55
C ALA A 229 -30.90 -51.79 -11.08
#